data_717a89b626377aadab2313af15b0d068
#
_entry.id   717a89b626377aadab2313af15b0d068
#
_cell.length_a   1.000
_cell.length_b   1.000
_cell.length_c   1.000
_cell.angle_alpha   90.00
_cell.angle_beta   90.00
_cell.angle_gamma   90.00
#
_symmetry.space_group_name_H-M   'P 1'
#
loop_
_entity.id
_entity.type
_entity.pdbx_description
1 polymer ?
#
loop_
_entity_poly.entity_id
_entity_poly.type
_entity_poly.pdbx_seq_one_letter_code
_entity_poly.pdbx_strand_id
1 'polypeptide(L)'
;MGQVTPVARKMAKEHGIDLTQVRGSGPGGRIVTEDVQRAIDEAARPATSPEASATVQIIPAARRMAKEHSIDLGQVRGSGPGGRITVEDVQRAIVEAVHPAPSVLPASSSAGQVVSMTGMRGTIARRMHQSLQTSAQVTLITEVDVSALVQLREELKQQFAVTYTDLVVKATAQALKEHPRLNAWIEEEHIRLAQEVHIGVAVTLENGLIVPVVRDADCKPLREIAQEIQWLASRGREGTLEREELMGSTFSVTNLGMYGIDAFTPIINPPEVAILGVGRITEKLVRVPRGAEWRNAMTLSLTFDHRAVDGAPAAAFLQSIGQRLEHPEEMFAGAAIEQSS
;
A
#
# COMPACT_ATOMS: atom_id res chain seq x y z
N MET A 1 -16.21 -53.12 -39.56
CA MET A 1 -17.24 -52.08 -39.45
C MET A 1 -18.55 -52.77 -39.16
N GLY A 2 -19.17 -52.50 -38.02
CA GLY A 2 -20.46 -53.10 -37.64
C GLY A 2 -21.54 -52.73 -38.65
N GLN A 3 -22.46 -53.65 -38.91
CA GLN A 3 -23.61 -53.36 -39.82
C GLN A 3 -24.49 -52.32 -39.13
N VAL A 4 -24.90 -51.28 -39.88
CA VAL A 4 -25.74 -50.20 -39.39
C VAL A 4 -27.11 -50.30 -40.14
N THR A 5 -28.20 -50.19 -39.42
CA THR A 5 -29.50 -50.19 -40.10
C THR A 5 -29.71 -48.93 -40.96
N PRO A 6 -30.39 -49.01 -42.10
CA PRO A 6 -30.64 -47.84 -42.97
C PRO A 6 -31.24 -46.62 -42.26
N VAL A 7 -32.12 -46.86 -41.32
CA VAL A 7 -32.81 -45.83 -40.51
C VAL A 7 -31.85 -45.20 -39.53
N ALA A 8 -31.03 -45.97 -38.81
CA ALA A 8 -30.01 -45.49 -37.89
C ALA A 8 -28.95 -44.63 -38.62
N ARG A 9 -28.55 -45.03 -39.84
CA ARG A 9 -27.59 -44.25 -40.66
C ARG A 9 -28.16 -42.92 -41.08
N LYS A 10 -29.45 -42.86 -41.45
CA LYS A 10 -30.12 -41.61 -41.82
C LYS A 10 -30.17 -40.65 -40.61
N MET A 11 -30.65 -41.18 -39.46
CA MET A 11 -30.74 -40.39 -38.22
C MET A 11 -29.37 -39.87 -37.76
N ALA A 12 -28.30 -40.67 -37.80
CA ALA A 12 -26.95 -40.23 -37.44
C ALA A 12 -26.46 -39.11 -38.37
N LYS A 13 -26.74 -39.17 -39.65
CA LYS A 13 -26.39 -38.13 -40.62
C LYS A 13 -27.19 -36.82 -40.39
N GLU A 14 -28.45 -36.90 -40.04
CA GLU A 14 -29.29 -35.73 -39.75
C GLU A 14 -28.85 -34.99 -38.46
N HIS A 15 -28.34 -35.75 -37.49
CA HIS A 15 -27.92 -35.19 -36.20
C HIS A 15 -26.38 -35.07 -36.03
N GLY A 16 -25.57 -35.31 -37.06
CA GLY A 16 -24.12 -35.15 -37.05
C GLY A 16 -23.39 -36.11 -36.11
N ILE A 17 -23.95 -37.31 -35.84
CA ILE A 17 -23.37 -38.32 -34.95
C ILE A 17 -22.38 -39.21 -35.73
N ASP A 18 -21.14 -39.33 -35.19
CA ASP A 18 -20.12 -40.23 -35.74
C ASP A 18 -20.39 -41.69 -35.31
N LEU A 19 -20.84 -42.48 -36.29
CA LEU A 19 -21.19 -43.90 -36.11
C LEU A 19 -20.02 -44.78 -35.71
N THR A 20 -18.76 -44.32 -35.82
CA THR A 20 -17.59 -45.07 -35.38
C THR A 20 -17.46 -45.09 -33.86
N GLN A 21 -18.07 -44.13 -33.19
CA GLN A 21 -18.08 -44.00 -31.73
C GLN A 21 -19.32 -44.60 -31.08
N VAL A 22 -20.32 -45.03 -31.90
CA VAL A 22 -21.55 -45.61 -31.37
C VAL A 22 -21.42 -47.12 -31.26
N ARG A 23 -21.64 -47.67 -30.07
CA ARG A 23 -21.65 -49.11 -29.80
C ARG A 23 -23.00 -49.71 -30.13
N GLY A 24 -23.07 -50.58 -31.17
CA GLY A 24 -24.32 -51.25 -31.57
C GLY A 24 -24.82 -52.30 -30.57
N SER A 25 -26.10 -52.21 -30.20
CA SER A 25 -26.79 -53.15 -29.30
C SER A 25 -27.60 -54.25 -30.02
N GLY A 26 -27.74 -54.15 -31.34
CA GLY A 26 -28.48 -55.13 -32.11
C GLY A 26 -27.77 -56.45 -32.34
N PRO A 27 -28.47 -57.52 -32.84
CA PRO A 27 -27.91 -58.83 -33.07
C PRO A 27 -26.64 -58.80 -33.96
N GLY A 28 -25.55 -59.39 -33.47
CA GLY A 28 -24.26 -59.32 -34.14
C GLY A 28 -23.49 -57.99 -34.05
N GLY A 29 -23.81 -57.14 -33.09
CA GLY A 29 -23.18 -55.82 -32.90
C GLY A 29 -23.64 -54.77 -33.86
N ARG A 30 -24.84 -54.93 -34.44
CA ARG A 30 -25.45 -53.99 -35.40
C ARG A 30 -25.92 -52.71 -34.68
N ILE A 31 -25.62 -51.56 -35.25
CA ILE A 31 -26.11 -50.26 -34.72
C ILE A 31 -27.57 -50.10 -35.18
N VAL A 32 -28.45 -49.94 -34.19
CA VAL A 32 -29.89 -49.72 -34.38
C VAL A 32 -30.27 -48.27 -34.01
N THR A 33 -31.53 -47.90 -34.28
CA THR A 33 -32.02 -46.53 -34.12
C THR A 33 -31.92 -46.03 -32.67
N GLU A 34 -32.11 -46.93 -31.69
CA GLU A 34 -32.01 -46.62 -30.26
C GLU A 34 -30.60 -46.28 -29.82
N ASP A 35 -29.56 -46.85 -30.47
CA ASP A 35 -28.17 -46.55 -30.17
C ASP A 35 -27.80 -45.14 -30.65
N VAL A 36 -28.30 -44.74 -31.83
CA VAL A 36 -28.12 -43.39 -32.37
C VAL A 36 -28.88 -42.37 -31.52
N GLN A 37 -30.11 -42.68 -31.11
CA GLN A 37 -30.89 -41.81 -30.24
C GLN A 37 -30.20 -41.58 -28.92
N ARG A 38 -29.63 -42.62 -28.28
CA ARG A 38 -28.85 -42.52 -27.06
C ARG A 38 -27.63 -41.63 -27.25
N ALA A 39 -26.91 -41.73 -28.36
CA ALA A 39 -25.77 -40.89 -28.70
C ALA A 39 -26.18 -39.40 -28.91
N ILE A 40 -27.37 -39.14 -29.46
CA ILE A 40 -27.93 -37.79 -29.58
C ILE A 40 -28.24 -37.21 -28.22
N ASP A 41 -28.86 -37.98 -27.33
CA ASP A 41 -29.23 -37.57 -25.99
C ASP A 41 -28.01 -37.33 -25.09
N GLU A 42 -26.92 -38.12 -25.29
CA GLU A 42 -25.63 -37.90 -24.64
C GLU A 42 -24.91 -36.65 -25.17
N ALA A 43 -24.94 -36.38 -26.45
CA ALA A 43 -24.34 -35.18 -27.06
C ALA A 43 -25.10 -33.89 -26.70
N ALA A 44 -26.40 -33.99 -26.40
CA ALA A 44 -27.23 -32.86 -25.98
C ALA A 44 -27.12 -32.53 -24.46
N ARG A 45 -26.45 -33.36 -23.67
CA ARG A 45 -26.18 -33.06 -22.26
C ARG A 45 -25.02 -32.09 -22.18
N PRO A 46 -25.15 -30.93 -21.44
CA PRO A 46 -23.99 -30.10 -21.13
C PRO A 46 -23.00 -30.92 -20.35
N ALA A 47 -21.72 -30.80 -20.69
CA ALA A 47 -20.60 -31.53 -20.08
C ALA A 47 -20.51 -31.22 -18.57
N THR A 48 -21.14 -32.06 -17.78
CA THR A 48 -20.93 -32.13 -16.35
C THR A 48 -19.85 -33.16 -16.10
N SER A 49 -18.69 -32.73 -15.59
CA SER A 49 -17.65 -33.60 -15.08
C SER A 49 -18.22 -34.63 -14.09
N PRO A 50 -17.74 -35.88 -14.09
CA PRO A 50 -18.22 -36.90 -13.18
C PRO A 50 -17.58 -36.68 -11.78
N GLU A 51 -18.21 -35.90 -10.94
CA GLU A 51 -18.01 -36.02 -9.50
C GLU A 51 -19.33 -36.34 -8.81
N ALA A 52 -19.32 -37.48 -8.17
CA ALA A 52 -20.33 -38.14 -7.40
C ALA A 52 -21.35 -37.19 -6.77
N SER A 53 -22.65 -37.40 -7.03
CA SER A 53 -23.76 -36.92 -6.21
C SER A 53 -23.73 -37.63 -4.83
N ALA A 54 -22.78 -37.25 -3.96
CA ALA A 54 -22.94 -37.38 -2.55
C ALA A 54 -23.94 -36.28 -2.15
N THR A 55 -25.08 -36.69 -1.59
CA THR A 55 -26.07 -35.77 -0.99
C THR A 55 -25.32 -35.00 0.10
N VAL A 56 -24.90 -33.75 -0.22
CA VAL A 56 -24.16 -32.92 0.73
C VAL A 56 -25.04 -32.68 1.93
N GLN A 57 -24.69 -33.28 3.07
CA GLN A 57 -25.42 -33.09 4.30
C GLN A 57 -25.13 -31.69 4.83
N ILE A 58 -26.17 -30.91 5.01
CA ILE A 58 -26.07 -29.50 5.46
C ILE A 58 -26.76 -29.40 6.81
N ILE A 59 -26.11 -28.89 7.84
CA ILE A 59 -26.77 -28.68 9.12
C ILE A 59 -27.82 -27.58 9.02
N PRO A 60 -28.97 -27.68 9.74
CA PRO A 60 -30.08 -26.74 9.63
C PRO A 60 -29.70 -25.28 9.87
N ALA A 61 -28.76 -25.02 10.79
CA ALA A 61 -28.25 -23.67 11.09
C ALA A 61 -27.47 -23.07 9.90
N ALA A 62 -26.59 -23.85 9.24
CA ALA A 62 -25.85 -23.44 8.05
C ALA A 62 -26.79 -23.10 6.87
N ARG A 63 -27.84 -23.91 6.68
CA ARG A 63 -28.86 -23.66 5.63
C ARG A 63 -29.62 -22.35 5.86
N ARG A 64 -29.97 -22.04 7.13
CA ARG A 64 -30.64 -20.78 7.49
C ARG A 64 -29.75 -19.58 7.21
N MET A 65 -28.51 -19.64 7.68
CA MET A 65 -27.52 -18.57 7.49
C MET A 65 -27.23 -18.33 5.99
N ALA A 66 -27.06 -19.38 5.20
CA ALA A 66 -26.85 -19.27 3.76
C ALA A 66 -28.03 -18.58 3.06
N LYS A 67 -29.26 -18.90 3.49
CA LYS A 67 -30.47 -18.26 2.95
C LYS A 67 -30.57 -16.78 3.33
N GLU A 68 -30.22 -16.41 4.56
CA GLU A 68 -30.22 -15.02 5.05
C GLU A 68 -29.22 -14.15 4.29
N HIS A 69 -28.07 -14.72 3.90
CA HIS A 69 -26.99 -14.02 3.21
C HIS A 69 -26.92 -14.31 1.70
N SER A 70 -27.93 -14.99 1.13
CA SER A 70 -27.99 -15.32 -0.31
C SER A 70 -26.78 -16.09 -0.83
N ILE A 71 -26.19 -16.98 -0.01
CA ILE A 71 -25.06 -17.82 -0.39
C ILE A 71 -25.55 -19.11 -1.07
N ASP A 72 -24.97 -19.41 -2.24
CA ASP A 72 -25.22 -20.66 -2.96
C ASP A 72 -24.45 -21.82 -2.31
N LEU A 73 -25.17 -22.68 -1.61
CA LEU A 73 -24.61 -23.85 -0.92
C LEU A 73 -23.98 -24.90 -1.85
N GLY A 74 -24.28 -24.85 -3.16
CA GLY A 74 -23.65 -25.69 -4.17
C GLY A 74 -22.17 -25.35 -4.41
N GLN A 75 -21.76 -24.13 -4.07
CA GLN A 75 -20.39 -23.66 -4.18
C GLN A 75 -19.60 -23.73 -2.87
N VAL A 76 -20.26 -24.07 -1.75
CA VAL A 76 -19.62 -24.14 -0.43
C VAL A 76 -19.04 -25.54 -0.19
N ARG A 77 -17.73 -25.62 0.04
CA ARG A 77 -17.06 -26.87 0.39
C ARG A 77 -17.23 -27.15 1.90
N GLY A 78 -17.89 -28.26 2.24
CA GLY A 78 -18.11 -28.68 3.62
C GLY A 78 -16.82 -29.20 4.28
N SER A 79 -16.49 -28.70 5.47
CA SER A 79 -15.35 -29.13 6.29
C SER A 79 -15.71 -30.11 7.39
N GLY A 80 -17.00 -30.35 7.64
CA GLY A 80 -17.47 -31.27 8.67
C GLY A 80 -17.30 -32.76 8.33
N PRO A 81 -17.48 -33.66 9.30
CA PRO A 81 -17.34 -35.09 9.10
C PRO A 81 -18.22 -35.63 7.97
N GLY A 82 -17.60 -36.33 7.02
CA GLY A 82 -18.29 -36.84 5.83
C GLY A 82 -18.61 -35.76 4.77
N GLY A 83 -17.89 -34.61 4.75
CA GLY A 83 -18.11 -33.52 3.81
C GLY A 83 -19.33 -32.64 4.12
N ARG A 84 -19.81 -32.66 5.37
CA ARG A 84 -20.98 -31.89 5.81
C ARG A 84 -20.67 -30.39 5.87
N ILE A 85 -21.60 -29.55 5.34
CA ILE A 85 -21.47 -28.10 5.43
C ILE A 85 -21.87 -27.61 6.82
N THR A 86 -20.95 -26.94 7.50
CA THR A 86 -21.11 -26.37 8.84
C THR A 86 -21.42 -24.87 8.78
N VAL A 87 -21.71 -24.24 9.93
CA VAL A 87 -21.93 -22.79 10.04
C VAL A 87 -20.65 -22.03 9.69
N GLU A 88 -19.49 -22.54 10.10
CA GLU A 88 -18.18 -21.93 9.81
C GLU A 88 -17.88 -21.93 8.31
N ASP A 89 -18.31 -22.94 7.56
CA ASP A 89 -18.13 -22.99 6.11
C ASP A 89 -18.96 -21.90 5.41
N VAL A 90 -20.20 -21.69 5.86
CA VAL A 90 -21.06 -20.63 5.34
C VAL A 90 -20.54 -19.26 5.75
N GLN A 91 -20.04 -19.08 6.98
CA GLN A 91 -19.41 -17.84 7.40
C GLN A 91 -18.20 -17.49 6.53
N ARG A 92 -17.35 -18.48 6.25
CA ARG A 92 -16.20 -18.30 5.33
C ARG A 92 -16.66 -17.87 3.94
N ALA A 93 -17.66 -18.51 3.40
CA ALA A 93 -18.23 -18.15 2.09
C ALA A 93 -18.85 -16.74 2.08
N ILE A 94 -19.47 -16.29 3.19
CA ILE A 94 -19.95 -14.91 3.34
C ILE A 94 -18.77 -13.93 3.30
N VAL A 95 -17.70 -14.19 4.04
CA VAL A 95 -16.49 -13.35 4.04
C VAL A 95 -15.86 -13.29 2.64
N GLU A 96 -15.78 -14.43 1.95
CA GLU A 96 -15.27 -14.51 0.56
C GLU A 96 -16.18 -13.77 -0.44
N ALA A 97 -17.48 -13.80 -0.24
CA ALA A 97 -18.43 -13.05 -1.10
C ALA A 97 -18.39 -11.54 -0.87
N VAL A 98 -18.11 -11.09 0.36
CA VAL A 98 -17.94 -9.66 0.72
C VAL A 98 -16.57 -9.15 0.31
N HIS A 99 -15.55 -10.02 0.33
CA HIS A 99 -14.20 -9.74 -0.12
C HIS A 99 -13.84 -10.75 -1.22
N PRO A 100 -14.36 -10.58 -2.45
CA PRO A 100 -13.98 -11.47 -3.53
C PRO A 100 -12.46 -11.48 -3.64
N ALA A 101 -11.86 -12.67 -3.57
CA ALA A 101 -10.45 -12.83 -3.86
C ALA A 101 -10.16 -12.09 -5.17
N PRO A 102 -9.06 -11.33 -5.27
CA PRO A 102 -8.75 -10.57 -6.46
C PRO A 102 -8.88 -11.50 -7.67
N SER A 103 -9.82 -11.17 -8.57
CA SER A 103 -10.10 -11.93 -9.78
C SER A 103 -8.78 -12.21 -10.47
N VAL A 104 -8.38 -13.47 -10.54
CA VAL A 104 -7.22 -13.87 -11.34
C VAL A 104 -7.63 -13.56 -12.77
N LEU A 105 -7.12 -12.45 -13.31
CA LEU A 105 -7.32 -12.08 -14.69
C LEU A 105 -6.94 -13.30 -15.55
N PRO A 106 -7.76 -13.68 -16.54
CA PRO A 106 -7.43 -14.78 -17.42
C PRO A 106 -6.06 -14.48 -18.04
N ALA A 107 -5.15 -15.44 -18.03
CA ALA A 107 -3.83 -15.32 -18.62
C ALA A 107 -4.00 -15.00 -20.12
N SER A 108 -3.99 -13.70 -20.44
CA SER A 108 -3.92 -13.26 -21.83
C SER A 108 -2.53 -13.63 -22.34
N SER A 109 -2.45 -14.16 -23.54
CA SER A 109 -1.26 -14.72 -24.19
C SER A 109 -0.15 -13.71 -24.58
N SER A 110 -0.17 -12.51 -24.02
CA SER A 110 0.99 -11.60 -23.95
C SER A 110 1.46 -11.58 -22.51
N ALA A 111 2.33 -12.53 -22.16
CA ALA A 111 2.89 -12.66 -20.82
C ALA A 111 3.71 -11.41 -20.47
N GLY A 112 3.07 -10.43 -19.82
CA GLY A 112 3.78 -9.38 -19.09
C GLY A 112 4.64 -10.01 -18.00
N GLN A 113 5.76 -9.36 -17.66
CA GLN A 113 6.64 -9.81 -16.59
C GLN A 113 5.88 -9.81 -15.26
N VAL A 114 5.80 -10.96 -14.60
CA VAL A 114 5.24 -11.10 -13.26
C VAL A 114 6.33 -10.81 -12.24
N VAL A 115 6.16 -9.77 -11.43
CA VAL A 115 7.08 -9.41 -10.34
C VAL A 115 6.48 -9.86 -9.02
N SER A 116 7.20 -10.72 -8.30
CA SER A 116 6.75 -11.24 -7.00
C SER A 116 6.83 -10.18 -5.90
N MET A 117 5.78 -10.07 -5.07
CA MET A 117 5.74 -9.19 -3.88
C MET A 117 6.32 -9.92 -2.65
N THR A 118 7.57 -10.40 -2.77
CA THR A 118 8.31 -11.08 -1.67
C THR A 118 9.43 -10.17 -1.13
N GLY A 119 10.07 -10.60 -0.06
CA GLY A 119 11.21 -9.88 0.56
C GLY A 119 10.84 -8.43 0.96
N MET A 120 11.71 -7.49 0.64
CA MET A 120 11.53 -6.07 0.97
C MET A 120 10.21 -5.51 0.40
N ARG A 121 9.90 -5.77 -0.89
CA ARG A 121 8.67 -5.30 -1.53
C ARG A 121 7.42 -5.82 -0.82
N GLY A 122 7.39 -7.08 -0.45
CA GLY A 122 6.28 -7.68 0.29
C GLY A 122 6.12 -7.08 1.68
N THR A 123 7.22 -6.76 2.36
CA THR A 123 7.18 -6.09 3.68
C THR A 123 6.64 -4.67 3.57
N ILE A 124 7.11 -3.88 2.58
CA ILE A 124 6.60 -2.53 2.32
C ILE A 124 5.10 -2.58 2.01
N ALA A 125 4.68 -3.48 1.13
CA ALA A 125 3.27 -3.61 0.74
C ALA A 125 2.36 -3.88 1.95
N ARG A 126 2.70 -4.85 2.79
CA ARG A 126 1.94 -5.14 4.02
C ARG A 126 1.92 -3.95 4.97
N ARG A 127 3.07 -3.31 5.21
CA ARG A 127 3.20 -2.19 6.16
C ARG A 127 2.39 -0.98 5.71
N MET A 128 2.44 -0.60 4.43
CA MET A 128 1.69 0.53 3.89
C MET A 128 0.19 0.23 3.83
N HIS A 129 -0.19 -0.99 3.44
CA HIS A 129 -1.59 -1.40 3.47
C HIS A 129 -2.14 -1.39 4.90
N GLN A 130 -1.42 -1.96 5.86
CA GLN A 130 -1.78 -1.92 7.28
C GLN A 130 -1.93 -0.49 7.78
N SER A 131 -0.99 0.41 7.45
CA SER A 131 -1.08 1.83 7.84
C SER A 131 -2.40 2.45 7.41
N LEU A 132 -2.79 2.31 6.15
CA LEU A 132 -4.05 2.86 5.63
C LEU A 132 -5.30 2.19 6.22
N GLN A 133 -5.23 0.92 6.60
CA GLN A 133 -6.37 0.19 7.19
C GLN A 133 -6.57 0.51 8.68
N THR A 134 -5.50 0.83 9.39
CA THR A 134 -5.55 1.00 10.86
C THR A 134 -5.48 2.45 11.33
N SER A 135 -5.29 3.42 10.44
CA SER A 135 -5.21 4.84 10.79
C SER A 135 -6.26 5.69 10.06
N ALA A 136 -6.73 6.73 10.72
CA ALA A 136 -7.63 7.74 10.17
C ALA A 136 -6.81 8.91 9.59
N GLN A 137 -6.15 8.70 8.45
CA GLN A 137 -5.20 9.65 7.90
C GLN A 137 -5.89 10.89 7.32
N VAL A 138 -5.41 12.07 7.72
CA VAL A 138 -5.76 13.38 7.15
C VAL A 138 -4.47 14.07 6.74
N THR A 139 -4.46 14.74 5.59
CA THR A 139 -3.31 15.53 5.14
C THR A 139 -3.66 17.02 5.09
N LEU A 140 -2.86 17.83 5.78
CA LEU A 140 -2.85 19.28 5.64
C LEU A 140 -1.73 19.67 4.70
N ILE A 141 -2.03 20.61 3.80
CA ILE A 141 -1.06 21.11 2.81
C ILE A 141 -0.97 22.62 2.98
N THR A 142 0.26 23.13 3.05
CA THR A 142 0.54 24.57 3.09
C THR A 142 1.71 24.92 2.20
N GLU A 143 1.75 26.15 1.72
CA GLU A 143 2.87 26.71 1.00
C GLU A 143 3.62 27.67 1.92
N VAL A 144 4.95 27.62 1.87
CA VAL A 144 5.86 28.39 2.73
C VAL A 144 6.82 29.18 1.85
N ASP A 145 7.08 30.45 2.18
CA ASP A 145 8.12 31.26 1.53
C ASP A 145 9.49 30.84 2.08
N VAL A 146 10.29 30.19 1.24
CA VAL A 146 11.62 29.72 1.61
C VAL A 146 12.75 30.54 1.01
N SER A 147 12.49 31.79 0.63
CA SER A 147 13.49 32.66 -0.01
C SER A 147 14.71 32.88 0.90
N ALA A 148 14.49 33.13 2.19
CA ALA A 148 15.57 33.27 3.17
C ALA A 148 16.32 31.95 3.40
N LEU A 149 15.57 30.81 3.41
CA LEU A 149 16.16 29.48 3.53
C LEU A 149 17.09 29.12 2.38
N VAL A 150 16.71 29.51 1.15
CA VAL A 150 17.53 29.32 -0.06
C VAL A 150 18.84 30.10 0.06
N GLN A 151 18.79 31.35 0.49
CA GLN A 151 19.97 32.17 0.72
C GLN A 151 20.90 31.58 1.80
N LEU A 152 20.32 31.24 2.95
CA LEU A 152 21.06 30.61 4.04
C LEU A 152 21.74 29.32 3.59
N ARG A 153 21.06 28.47 2.83
CA ARG A 153 21.65 27.23 2.34
C ARG A 153 22.86 27.49 1.43
N GLU A 154 22.83 28.49 0.55
CA GLU A 154 23.94 28.82 -0.32
C GLU A 154 25.15 29.35 0.51
N GLU A 155 24.93 30.06 1.59
CA GLU A 155 25.97 30.47 2.53
C GLU A 155 26.58 29.26 3.29
N LEU A 156 25.74 28.36 3.81
CA LEU A 156 26.18 27.18 4.53
C LEU A 156 26.95 26.19 3.64
N LYS A 157 26.61 26.09 2.37
CA LYS A 157 27.33 25.24 1.39
C LYS A 157 28.80 25.62 1.21
N GLN A 158 29.18 26.84 1.52
CA GLN A 158 30.58 27.25 1.52
C GLN A 158 31.38 26.60 2.68
N GLN A 159 30.68 26.13 3.71
CA GLN A 159 31.30 25.61 4.95
C GLN A 159 31.18 24.07 5.03
N PHE A 160 30.04 23.49 4.62
CA PHE A 160 29.81 22.04 4.64
C PHE A 160 28.69 21.65 3.67
N ALA A 161 28.62 20.35 3.33
CA ALA A 161 27.55 19.82 2.51
C ALA A 161 26.22 19.88 3.28
N VAL A 162 25.26 20.64 2.76
CA VAL A 162 23.93 20.79 3.36
C VAL A 162 22.84 20.75 2.29
N THR A 163 21.76 20.02 2.58
CA THR A 163 20.59 19.89 1.72
C THR A 163 19.38 20.59 2.33
N TYR A 164 18.33 20.84 1.51
CA TYR A 164 17.05 21.33 2.02
C TYR A 164 16.40 20.33 2.99
N THR A 165 16.62 19.03 2.79
CA THR A 165 16.12 17.99 3.70
C THR A 165 16.69 18.16 5.10
N ASP A 166 17.98 18.45 5.24
CA ASP A 166 18.64 18.64 6.52
C ASP A 166 18.06 19.83 7.28
N LEU A 167 17.81 20.93 6.56
CA LEU A 167 17.17 22.13 7.11
C LEU A 167 15.73 21.87 7.56
N VAL A 168 14.95 21.14 6.75
CA VAL A 168 13.58 20.74 7.11
C VAL A 168 13.59 19.79 8.31
N VAL A 169 14.51 18.82 8.37
CA VAL A 169 14.68 17.92 9.53
C VAL A 169 14.97 18.74 10.79
N LYS A 170 15.87 19.73 10.72
CA LYS A 170 16.18 20.60 11.87
C LYS A 170 14.97 21.41 12.33
N ALA A 171 14.25 22.05 11.38
CA ALA A 171 13.02 22.79 11.68
C ALA A 171 11.93 21.90 12.29
N THR A 172 11.75 20.69 11.72
CA THR A 172 10.79 19.71 12.22
C THR A 172 11.14 19.22 13.62
N ALA A 173 12.41 18.92 13.88
CA ALA A 173 12.87 18.46 15.19
C ALA A 173 12.60 19.49 16.30
N GLN A 174 12.85 20.77 16.02
CA GLN A 174 12.56 21.84 16.96
C GLN A 174 11.06 22.03 17.18
N ALA A 175 10.25 21.96 16.11
CA ALA A 175 8.80 22.07 16.20
C ALA A 175 8.17 20.91 17.01
N LEU A 176 8.69 19.68 16.90
CA LEU A 176 8.19 18.52 17.64
C LEU A 176 8.32 18.69 19.16
N LYS A 177 9.32 19.42 19.66
CA LYS A 177 9.43 19.73 21.09
C LYS A 177 8.30 20.60 21.62
N GLU A 178 7.77 21.49 20.79
CA GLU A 178 6.65 22.37 21.15
C GLU A 178 5.30 21.67 20.94
N HIS A 179 5.28 20.61 20.14
CA HIS A 179 4.07 19.89 19.75
C HIS A 179 4.18 18.38 20.07
N PRO A 180 4.26 17.96 21.33
CA PRO A 180 4.57 16.58 21.72
C PRO A 180 3.54 15.55 21.25
N ARG A 181 2.31 15.96 20.93
CA ARG A 181 1.29 15.04 20.37
C ARG A 181 1.64 14.56 18.95
N LEU A 182 2.46 15.29 18.21
CA LEU A 182 2.97 14.87 16.90
C LEU A 182 4.23 14.00 17.03
N ASN A 183 4.92 14.03 18.18
CA ASN A 183 6.07 13.22 18.52
C ASN A 183 5.62 12.00 19.33
N ALA A 184 4.89 11.09 18.72
CA ALA A 184 4.23 10.01 19.43
C ALA A 184 4.04 8.76 18.57
N TRP A 185 3.72 7.66 19.23
CA TRP A 185 3.33 6.40 18.60
C TRP A 185 1.90 6.01 19.00
N ILE A 186 1.20 5.33 18.09
CA ILE A 186 -0.06 4.67 18.40
C ILE A 186 0.24 3.19 18.64
N GLU A 187 -0.07 2.72 19.84
CA GLU A 187 0.08 1.34 20.28
C GLU A 187 -1.29 0.83 20.74
N GLU A 188 -1.94 -0.01 19.94
CA GLU A 188 -3.30 -0.52 20.18
C GLU A 188 -4.32 0.61 20.46
N GLU A 189 -4.74 0.78 21.71
CA GLU A 189 -5.68 1.82 22.17
C GLU A 189 -4.98 3.00 22.89
N HIS A 190 -3.65 3.07 22.82
CA HIS A 190 -2.88 4.07 23.58
C HIS A 190 -2.04 4.93 22.64
N ILE A 191 -1.89 6.20 23.01
CA ILE A 191 -0.96 7.15 22.40
C ILE A 191 0.20 7.30 23.36
N ARG A 192 1.38 6.88 22.96
CA ARG A 192 2.61 7.03 23.73
C ARG A 192 3.41 8.22 23.21
N LEU A 193 3.50 9.28 24.01
CA LEU A 193 4.34 10.44 23.69
C LEU A 193 5.81 10.09 23.85
N ALA A 194 6.62 10.42 22.84
CA ALA A 194 8.07 10.28 22.92
C ALA A 194 8.70 11.46 23.65
N GLN A 195 9.74 11.20 24.43
CA GLN A 195 10.54 12.24 25.09
C GLN A 195 11.66 12.73 24.18
N GLU A 196 12.33 11.80 23.50
CA GLU A 196 13.34 12.10 22.49
C GLU A 196 12.67 12.36 21.12
N VAL A 197 13.38 13.08 20.26
CA VAL A 197 12.93 13.36 18.89
C VAL A 197 13.83 12.60 17.92
N HIS A 198 13.30 11.49 17.39
CA HIS A 198 14.00 10.65 16.43
C HIS A 198 13.31 10.74 15.06
N ILE A 199 13.99 11.32 14.07
CA ILE A 199 13.39 11.58 12.77
C ILE A 199 13.84 10.54 11.76
N GLY A 200 12.87 9.78 11.23
CA GLY A 200 13.05 8.93 10.07
C GLY A 200 13.15 9.77 8.80
N VAL A 201 14.19 9.58 8.01
CA VAL A 201 14.37 10.29 6.73
C VAL A 201 14.26 9.31 5.58
N ALA A 202 13.26 9.51 4.70
CA ALA A 202 13.04 8.62 3.56
C ALA A 202 14.18 8.73 2.54
N VAL A 203 14.83 7.60 2.25
CA VAL A 203 15.91 7.48 1.26
C VAL A 203 15.50 6.50 0.17
N THR A 204 15.50 6.97 -1.07
CA THR A 204 15.21 6.16 -2.25
C THR A 204 16.38 5.24 -2.58
N LEU A 205 16.06 3.96 -2.82
CA LEU A 205 16.97 2.94 -3.33
C LEU A 205 16.52 2.51 -4.73
N GLU A 206 17.39 1.82 -5.46
CA GLU A 206 17.06 1.28 -6.80
C GLU A 206 15.81 0.37 -6.76
N ASN A 207 15.68 -0.48 -5.75
CA ASN A 207 14.61 -1.46 -5.63
C ASN A 207 13.60 -1.18 -4.52
N GLY A 208 13.56 0.06 -3.97
CA GLY A 208 12.63 0.39 -2.90
C GLY A 208 12.93 1.70 -2.19
N LEU A 209 12.51 1.76 -0.94
CA LEU A 209 12.70 2.90 -0.06
C LEU A 209 13.02 2.38 1.34
N ILE A 210 13.94 3.05 2.01
CA ILE A 210 14.24 2.84 3.43
C ILE A 210 14.05 4.14 4.20
N VAL A 211 13.89 4.04 5.50
CA VAL A 211 13.70 5.19 6.39
C VAL A 211 14.68 5.07 7.55
N PRO A 212 15.99 5.41 7.34
CA PRO A 212 16.95 5.48 8.42
C PRO A 212 16.59 6.59 9.40
N VAL A 213 17.06 6.47 10.65
CA VAL A 213 16.64 7.30 11.77
C VAL A 213 17.78 8.17 12.27
N VAL A 214 17.58 9.48 12.19
CA VAL A 214 18.42 10.49 12.87
C VAL A 214 17.94 10.60 14.32
N ARG A 215 18.74 10.13 15.26
CA ARG A 215 18.38 10.13 16.68
C ARG A 215 18.65 11.48 17.31
N ASP A 216 17.87 11.84 18.32
CA ASP A 216 18.00 13.07 19.11
C ASP A 216 18.21 14.33 18.25
N ALA A 217 17.41 14.40 17.14
CA ALA A 217 17.58 15.42 16.12
C ALA A 217 17.36 16.85 16.63
N ASP A 218 16.59 17.02 17.71
CA ASP A 218 16.37 18.29 18.38
C ASP A 218 17.64 18.82 19.07
N CYS A 219 18.46 17.92 19.62
CA CYS A 219 19.69 18.24 20.34
C CYS A 219 20.89 18.47 19.42
N LYS A 220 20.86 17.96 18.18
CA LYS A 220 21.99 18.01 17.25
C LYS A 220 22.10 19.34 16.51
N PRO A 221 23.33 19.88 16.34
CA PRO A 221 23.58 20.98 15.43
C PRO A 221 23.31 20.55 13.98
N LEU A 222 22.98 21.52 13.11
CA LEU A 222 22.63 21.25 11.71
C LEU A 222 23.73 20.47 10.96
N ARG A 223 24.99 20.79 11.20
CA ARG A 223 26.14 20.11 10.58
C ARG A 223 26.15 18.62 10.89
N GLU A 224 25.87 18.24 12.13
CA GLU A 224 25.82 16.85 12.57
C GLU A 224 24.62 16.11 11.92
N ILE A 225 23.45 16.77 11.88
CA ILE A 225 22.27 16.23 11.17
C ILE A 225 22.59 15.95 9.70
N ALA A 226 23.22 16.92 9.00
CA ALA A 226 23.56 16.78 7.59
C ALA A 226 24.56 15.64 7.35
N GLN A 227 25.59 15.53 8.18
CA GLN A 227 26.58 14.46 8.11
C GLN A 227 25.96 13.08 8.38
N GLU A 228 25.10 12.98 9.40
CA GLU A 228 24.43 11.72 9.74
C GLU A 228 23.45 11.27 8.64
N ILE A 229 22.66 12.20 8.08
CA ILE A 229 21.76 11.89 6.96
C ILE A 229 22.55 11.41 5.75
N GLN A 230 23.65 12.07 5.41
CA GLN A 230 24.52 11.69 4.30
C GLN A 230 25.13 10.30 4.53
N TRP A 231 25.61 10.03 5.73
CA TRP A 231 26.20 8.74 6.12
C TRP A 231 25.17 7.61 6.09
N LEU A 232 23.99 7.82 6.69
CA LEU A 232 22.89 6.86 6.67
C LEU A 232 22.42 6.57 5.23
N ALA A 233 22.31 7.60 4.39
CA ALA A 233 21.91 7.45 3.00
C ALA A 233 22.93 6.65 2.17
N SER A 234 24.25 6.83 2.41
CA SER A 234 25.31 6.06 1.75
C SER A 234 25.22 4.58 2.14
N ARG A 235 25.22 4.30 3.43
CA ARG A 235 25.10 2.93 3.96
C ARG A 235 23.79 2.26 3.52
N GLY A 236 22.73 3.03 3.43
CA GLY A 236 21.46 2.53 2.91
C GLY A 236 21.55 2.05 1.47
N ARG A 237 22.22 2.80 0.59
CA ARG A 237 22.45 2.41 -0.81
C ARG A 237 23.39 1.19 -0.93
N GLU A 238 24.34 1.06 -0.02
CA GLU A 238 25.27 -0.07 0.08
C GLU A 238 24.63 -1.32 0.71
N GLY A 239 23.44 -1.17 1.33
CA GLY A 239 22.76 -2.26 2.02
C GLY A 239 23.43 -2.70 3.33
N THR A 240 24.18 -1.79 3.97
CA THR A 240 24.99 -2.05 5.18
C THR A 240 24.39 -1.46 6.46
N LEU A 241 23.15 -0.90 6.39
CA LEU A 241 22.45 -0.40 7.58
C LEU A 241 22.06 -1.54 8.50
N GLU A 242 22.23 -1.31 9.79
CA GLU A 242 21.80 -2.20 10.85
C GLU A 242 20.31 -1.98 11.16
N ARG A 243 19.70 -2.96 11.82
CA ARG A 243 18.26 -2.90 12.15
C ARG A 243 17.94 -1.72 13.06
N GLU A 244 18.82 -1.42 13.98
CA GLU A 244 18.70 -0.33 14.96
C GLU A 244 18.67 1.04 14.28
N GLU A 245 19.32 1.19 13.13
CA GLU A 245 19.35 2.43 12.34
C GLU A 245 18.07 2.66 11.52
N LEU A 246 17.22 1.62 11.40
CA LEU A 246 15.95 1.63 10.67
C LEU A 246 14.70 1.61 11.57
N MET A 247 14.88 1.63 12.89
CA MET A 247 13.80 1.49 13.86
C MET A 247 13.83 2.57 14.93
N GLY A 248 12.63 2.85 15.48
CA GLY A 248 12.49 3.74 16.63
C GLY A 248 12.35 5.22 16.27
N SER A 249 12.05 5.55 15.00
CA SER A 249 11.63 6.90 14.63
C SER A 249 10.33 7.28 15.34
N THR A 250 10.23 8.55 15.72
CA THR A 250 9.06 9.13 16.37
C THR A 250 8.23 9.95 15.39
N PHE A 251 8.84 10.33 14.28
CA PHE A 251 8.29 11.11 13.19
C PHE A 251 9.09 10.85 11.91
N SER A 252 8.45 10.92 10.74
CA SER A 252 9.14 10.72 9.46
C SER A 252 9.09 11.97 8.58
N VAL A 253 10.17 12.20 7.81
CA VAL A 253 10.26 13.23 6.76
C VAL A 253 10.56 12.54 5.43
N THR A 254 9.79 12.89 4.40
CA THR A 254 9.98 12.37 3.04
C THR A 254 9.98 13.52 2.02
N ASN A 255 11.00 13.59 1.18
CA ASN A 255 11.20 14.67 0.22
C ASN A 255 11.14 14.13 -1.21
N LEU A 256 10.18 14.65 -2.01
CA LEU A 256 10.04 14.35 -3.42
C LEU A 256 10.29 15.58 -4.32
N GLY A 257 10.77 16.67 -3.73
CA GLY A 257 11.07 17.91 -4.46
C GLY A 257 12.10 17.73 -5.58
N MET A 258 13.09 16.86 -5.37
CA MET A 258 14.11 16.52 -6.37
C MET A 258 13.52 15.85 -7.64
N TYR A 259 12.33 15.26 -7.52
CA TYR A 259 11.60 14.67 -8.66
C TYR A 259 10.60 15.62 -9.30
N GLY A 260 10.59 16.90 -8.91
CA GLY A 260 9.69 17.91 -9.46
C GLY A 260 8.25 17.83 -8.95
N ILE A 261 8.01 17.15 -7.83
CA ILE A 261 6.68 17.00 -7.23
C ILE A 261 6.36 18.24 -6.39
N ASP A 262 5.21 18.86 -6.64
CA ASP A 262 4.76 20.05 -5.89
C ASP A 262 4.21 19.70 -4.52
N ALA A 263 3.29 18.74 -4.48
CA ALA A 263 2.64 18.27 -3.26
C ALA A 263 2.21 16.80 -3.43
N PHE A 264 2.13 16.08 -2.34
CA PHE A 264 1.64 14.69 -2.30
C PHE A 264 1.12 14.36 -0.89
N THR A 265 0.40 13.27 -0.75
CA THR A 265 -0.11 12.77 0.53
C THR A 265 0.74 11.58 0.99
N PRO A 266 1.77 11.79 1.84
CA PRO A 266 2.58 10.68 2.33
C PRO A 266 1.75 9.75 3.23
N ILE A 267 2.03 8.45 3.19
CA ILE A 267 1.41 7.46 4.07
C ILE A 267 2.23 7.39 5.36
N ILE A 268 1.55 7.43 6.51
CA ILE A 268 2.20 7.34 7.82
C ILE A 268 2.99 6.04 7.94
N ASN A 269 4.18 6.13 8.52
CA ASN A 269 5.04 4.98 8.80
C ASN A 269 4.72 4.43 10.20
N PRO A 270 3.93 3.33 10.34
CA PRO A 270 3.53 2.86 11.67
C PRO A 270 4.75 2.46 12.53
N PRO A 271 4.72 2.67 13.85
CA PRO A 271 3.60 3.15 14.68
C PRO A 271 3.52 4.68 14.85
N GLU A 272 4.26 5.48 14.07
CA GLU A 272 4.27 6.94 14.16
C GLU A 272 2.86 7.54 13.98
N VAL A 273 2.64 8.70 14.62
CA VAL A 273 1.38 9.45 14.52
C VAL A 273 1.31 10.28 13.24
N ALA A 274 2.45 10.73 12.70
CA ALA A 274 2.48 11.66 11.58
C ALA A 274 3.74 11.54 10.73
N ILE A 275 3.67 12.09 9.52
CA ILE A 275 4.76 12.18 8.54
C ILE A 275 4.68 13.50 7.78
N LEU A 276 5.82 14.12 7.50
CA LEU A 276 5.94 15.35 6.71
C LEU A 276 6.44 15.02 5.29
N GLY A 277 5.64 15.39 4.29
CA GLY A 277 6.04 15.41 2.89
C GLY A 277 6.57 16.79 2.48
N VAL A 278 7.67 16.80 1.74
CA VAL A 278 8.32 18.02 1.23
C VAL A 278 8.26 18.04 -0.28
N GLY A 279 7.66 19.08 -0.84
CA GLY A 279 7.59 19.34 -2.28
C GLY A 279 8.82 20.08 -2.81
N ARG A 280 8.81 20.32 -4.13
CA ARG A 280 9.88 21.11 -4.78
C ARG A 280 9.81 22.57 -4.38
N ILE A 281 10.95 23.26 -4.52
CA ILE A 281 11.02 24.71 -4.47
C ILE A 281 10.71 25.26 -5.87
N THR A 282 9.81 26.23 -5.94
CA THR A 282 9.42 26.92 -7.18
C THR A 282 9.46 28.42 -6.98
N GLU A 283 9.90 29.15 -8.01
CA GLU A 283 9.80 30.60 -8.00
C GLU A 283 8.36 31.04 -8.33
N LYS A 284 7.80 31.91 -7.49
CA LYS A 284 6.45 32.47 -7.67
C LYS A 284 6.48 33.98 -7.58
N LEU A 285 5.71 34.63 -8.44
CA LEU A 285 5.51 36.08 -8.37
C LEU A 285 4.46 36.40 -7.32
N VAL A 286 4.87 37.00 -6.22
CA VAL A 286 4.00 37.32 -5.07
C VAL A 286 3.75 38.84 -5.05
N ARG A 287 2.49 39.21 -4.82
CA ARG A 287 2.13 40.65 -4.67
C ARG A 287 2.61 41.16 -3.30
N VAL A 288 3.36 42.23 -3.32
CA VAL A 288 3.81 42.98 -2.14
C VAL A 288 3.23 44.39 -2.14
N PRO A 289 3.27 45.12 -1.00
CA PRO A 289 2.68 46.45 -0.91
C PRO A 289 3.18 47.47 -1.96
N ARG A 290 4.39 47.27 -2.51
CA ARG A 290 5.00 48.15 -3.51
C ARG A 290 5.25 47.50 -4.87
N GLY A 291 4.41 46.54 -5.27
CA GLY A 291 4.54 45.86 -6.56
C GLY A 291 4.40 44.34 -6.49
N ALA A 292 5.31 43.65 -7.12
CA ALA A 292 5.39 42.19 -7.07
C ALA A 292 6.86 41.76 -7.01
N GLU A 293 7.14 40.70 -6.27
CA GLU A 293 8.48 40.15 -6.09
C GLU A 293 8.48 38.65 -6.39
N TRP A 294 9.57 38.16 -6.95
CA TRP A 294 9.80 36.71 -7.05
C TRP A 294 10.23 36.16 -5.71
N ARG A 295 9.54 35.11 -5.27
CA ARG A 295 9.77 34.39 -4.03
C ARG A 295 9.95 32.90 -4.29
N ASN A 296 10.81 32.26 -3.51
CA ASN A 296 10.92 30.81 -3.52
C ASN A 296 9.85 30.21 -2.60
N ALA A 297 8.96 29.39 -3.16
CA ALA A 297 7.91 28.73 -2.42
C ALA A 297 8.16 27.22 -2.35
N MET A 298 7.93 26.61 -1.20
CA MET A 298 7.97 25.18 -0.95
C MET A 298 6.63 24.72 -0.40
N THR A 299 6.10 23.60 -0.90
CA THR A 299 4.90 23.02 -0.34
C THR A 299 5.26 21.95 0.70
N LEU A 300 4.62 22.03 1.87
CA LEU A 300 4.68 21.04 2.93
C LEU A 300 3.34 20.32 3.04
N SER A 301 3.40 18.99 3.18
CA SER A 301 2.23 18.12 3.31
C SER A 301 2.37 17.28 4.60
N LEU A 302 1.62 17.64 5.63
CA LEU A 302 1.58 16.92 6.90
C LEU A 302 0.44 15.92 6.90
N THR A 303 0.75 14.62 6.89
CA THR A 303 -0.25 13.56 7.11
C THR A 303 -0.16 13.11 8.56
N PHE A 304 -1.31 13.03 9.24
CA PHE A 304 -1.40 12.61 10.64
C PHE A 304 -2.62 11.72 10.86
N ASP A 305 -2.56 10.91 11.91
CA ASP A 305 -3.67 10.04 12.34
C ASP A 305 -4.64 10.84 13.22
N HIS A 306 -5.85 11.08 12.70
CA HIS A 306 -6.87 11.87 13.38
C HIS A 306 -7.43 11.23 14.67
N ARG A 307 -7.08 9.96 14.91
CA ARG A 307 -7.36 9.30 16.19
C ARG A 307 -6.46 9.82 17.32
N ALA A 308 -5.25 10.31 16.99
CA ALA A 308 -4.28 10.80 17.96
C ALA A 308 -4.21 12.31 18.04
N VAL A 309 -4.42 13.02 16.93
CA VAL A 309 -4.27 14.47 16.82
C VAL A 309 -5.42 15.06 16.04
N ASP A 310 -6.00 16.16 16.54
CA ASP A 310 -7.00 16.93 15.83
C ASP A 310 -6.37 17.92 14.82
N GLY A 311 -7.23 18.44 13.91
CA GLY A 311 -6.78 19.33 12.84
C GLY A 311 -6.11 20.61 13.31
N ALA A 312 -6.60 21.27 14.36
CA ALA A 312 -6.04 22.53 14.85
C ALA A 312 -4.63 22.37 15.46
N PRO A 313 -4.33 21.40 16.34
CA PRO A 313 -2.96 21.10 16.77
C PRO A 313 -2.04 20.72 15.63
N ALA A 314 -2.51 19.93 14.65
CA ALA A 314 -1.71 19.56 13.48
C ALA A 314 -1.39 20.78 12.61
N ALA A 315 -2.35 21.70 12.41
CA ALA A 315 -2.14 22.95 11.69
C ALA A 315 -1.15 23.88 12.41
N ALA A 316 -1.23 23.99 13.74
CA ALA A 316 -0.29 24.77 14.55
C ALA A 316 1.15 24.21 14.44
N PHE A 317 1.31 22.89 14.46
CA PHE A 317 2.60 22.25 14.23
C PHE A 317 3.16 22.55 12.83
N LEU A 318 2.33 22.40 11.80
CA LEU A 318 2.74 22.67 10.42
C LEU A 318 3.12 24.15 10.24
N GLN A 319 2.38 25.06 10.87
CA GLN A 319 2.72 26.48 10.93
C GLN A 319 4.04 26.75 11.65
N SER A 320 4.31 26.06 12.77
CA SER A 320 5.57 26.16 13.52
C SER A 320 6.78 25.75 12.66
N ILE A 321 6.65 24.70 11.83
CA ILE A 321 7.68 24.33 10.86
C ILE A 321 7.81 25.43 9.80
N GLY A 322 6.69 25.91 9.23
CA GLY A 322 6.69 26.94 8.19
C GLY A 322 7.42 28.19 8.65
N GLN A 323 7.11 28.72 9.84
CA GLN A 323 7.77 29.89 10.44
C GLN A 323 9.29 29.74 10.50
N ARG A 324 9.79 28.57 10.93
CA ARG A 324 11.25 28.30 11.00
C ARG A 324 11.89 28.22 9.61
N LEU A 325 11.17 27.82 8.59
CA LEU A 325 11.68 27.81 7.22
C LEU A 325 11.60 29.18 6.55
N GLU A 326 10.63 30.02 6.94
CA GLU A 326 10.50 31.42 6.50
C GLU A 326 11.55 32.32 7.19
N HIS A 327 11.83 32.03 8.47
CA HIS A 327 12.79 32.73 9.33
C HIS A 327 13.88 31.79 9.83
N PRO A 328 14.76 31.29 8.93
CA PRO A 328 15.71 30.22 9.27
C PRO A 328 16.76 30.62 10.33
N GLU A 329 16.99 31.93 10.55
CA GLU A 329 17.83 32.43 11.62
C GLU A 329 17.32 32.01 13.02
N GLU A 330 16.02 31.82 13.20
CA GLU A 330 15.42 31.37 14.46
C GLU A 330 15.83 29.95 14.83
N MET A 331 16.16 29.11 13.84
CA MET A 331 16.64 27.73 14.09
C MET A 331 18.00 27.70 14.81
N PHE A 332 18.74 28.82 14.79
CA PHE A 332 20.10 28.95 15.34
C PHE A 332 20.15 29.93 16.52
N ALA A 333 19.03 30.61 16.87
CA ALA A 333 18.96 31.52 18.00
C ALA A 333 19.09 30.71 19.29
N GLY A 334 20.33 30.73 19.89
CA GLY A 334 20.68 30.00 21.12
C GLY A 334 21.81 28.98 20.96
N ALA A 335 22.15 28.59 19.73
CA ALA A 335 23.40 27.92 19.43
C ALA A 335 24.25 28.93 18.66
N ALA A 336 25.40 29.34 19.20
CA ALA A 336 26.35 30.09 18.40
C ALA A 336 26.57 29.31 17.10
N ILE A 337 26.33 29.98 15.94
CA ILE A 337 26.81 29.44 14.68
C ILE A 337 28.28 29.18 14.94
N GLU A 338 28.65 27.91 15.12
CA GLU A 338 30.04 27.58 15.42
C GLU A 338 30.88 28.05 14.24
N GLN A 339 31.43 29.24 14.41
CA GLN A 339 32.58 29.72 13.66
C GLN A 339 33.71 28.82 14.11
N SER A 340 33.90 27.71 13.43
CA SER A 340 35.08 26.87 13.62
C SER A 340 36.28 27.65 13.14
N SER A 341 37.18 27.97 14.06
CA SER A 341 38.55 28.36 13.80
C SER A 341 39.29 27.28 13.02
#